data_c72bc5988173434eb366e458cc6ff231
#
_entry.id   c72bc5988173434eb366e458cc6ff231
#
_cell.length_a   1.000
_cell.length_b   1.000
_cell.length_c   1.000
_cell.angle_alpha   90.00
_cell.angle_beta   90.00
_cell.angle_gamma   90.00
#
_symmetry.space_group_name_H-M   'P 1'
#
loop_
_entity.id
_entity.type
_entity.pdbx_description
1 polymer ?
#
loop_
_entity_poly.entity_id
_entity_poly.type
_entity_poly.pdbx_seq_one_letter_code
_entity_poly.pdbx_strand_id
1 'polypeptide(L)'
;NLPYLKYITQAGGKLNKYLLGEFIKISKEKKIKFYVMYGATEATARMSYLDCKLIKQKFGSIGKPLKEGKFYIYNDKNKIIKKSNTVGELIYEGNNVMLGYAKKIEDLKKVDFNKKKLFTGDLAKRDGDGFYYITGRKNRYLKMFGIRINLDEVEQLIKSHGIDSACSGKDDDLKIFITNSHKRNFITKFLTKNLRINKSYLSINIVQKIPRSQDGKILYSD
;
A
#
# COMPACT_ATOMS: atom_id res chain seq x y z
N ASN A 1 29.24 2.37 10.40
CA ASN A 1 28.97 1.79 11.71
C ASN A 1 28.15 2.79 12.54
N LEU A 2 27.03 2.34 13.17
CA LEU A 2 26.15 3.17 13.98
C LEU A 2 26.06 2.56 15.40
N PRO A 3 27.09 2.74 16.22
CA PRO A 3 27.23 2.00 17.50
C PRO A 3 26.16 2.35 18.54
N TYR A 4 25.55 3.54 18.43
CA TYR A 4 24.52 4.01 19.37
C TYR A 4 23.09 3.88 18.84
N LEU A 5 22.89 3.24 17.67
CA LEU A 5 21.57 3.08 17.08
C LEU A 5 20.75 2.05 17.90
N LYS A 6 19.67 2.51 18.53
CA LYS A 6 18.78 1.68 19.38
C LYS A 6 17.46 1.34 18.70
N TYR A 7 17.00 2.19 17.78
CA TYR A 7 15.68 2.11 17.17
C TYR A 7 15.76 2.33 15.68
N ILE A 8 15.00 1.56 14.92
CA ILE A 8 14.73 1.79 13.50
C ILE A 8 13.21 1.77 13.33
N THR A 9 12.68 2.70 12.57
CA THR A 9 11.28 2.75 12.19
C THR A 9 11.13 2.70 10.69
N GLN A 10 10.13 2.00 10.20
CA GLN A 10 9.73 1.99 8.82
C GLN A 10 8.37 2.67 8.70
N ALA A 11 8.24 3.62 7.79
CA ALA A 11 7.02 4.36 7.50
C ALA A 11 7.02 4.87 6.05
N GLY A 12 5.88 5.40 5.59
CA GLY A 12 5.74 6.08 4.30
C GLY A 12 5.43 5.17 3.11
N GLY A 13 5.69 3.88 3.21
CA GLY A 13 5.36 2.90 2.17
C GLY A 13 5.50 1.48 2.67
N LYS A 14 4.93 0.51 1.95
CA LYS A 14 5.03 -0.90 2.30
C LYS A 14 6.40 -1.44 1.89
N LEU A 15 7.19 -1.93 2.85
CA LEU A 15 8.39 -2.70 2.53
C LEU A 15 8.01 -4.00 1.83
N ASN A 16 8.80 -4.39 0.82
CA ASN A 16 8.65 -5.73 0.27
C ASN A 16 9.04 -6.78 1.33
N LYS A 17 8.53 -7.99 1.15
CA LYS A 17 8.71 -9.08 2.12
C LYS A 17 10.18 -9.45 2.36
N TYR A 18 11.01 -9.39 1.32
CA TYR A 18 12.43 -9.70 1.41
C TYR A 18 13.15 -8.68 2.30
N LEU A 19 13.03 -7.38 1.99
CA LEU A 19 13.65 -6.33 2.79
C LEU A 19 13.15 -6.32 4.24
N LEU A 20 11.84 -6.55 4.45
CA LEU A 20 11.29 -6.67 5.80
C LEU A 20 11.96 -7.80 6.57
N GLY A 21 12.17 -8.97 5.93
CA GLY A 21 12.88 -10.11 6.52
C GLY A 21 14.33 -9.76 6.89
N GLU A 22 15.06 -9.10 5.97
CA GLU A 22 16.45 -8.66 6.22
C GLU A 22 16.52 -7.66 7.38
N PHE A 23 15.63 -6.66 7.45
CA PHE A 23 15.59 -5.72 8.58
C PHE A 23 15.30 -6.41 9.91
N ILE A 24 14.40 -7.40 9.93
CA ILE A 24 14.12 -8.19 11.13
C ILE A 24 15.37 -8.98 11.58
N LYS A 25 16.11 -9.59 10.64
CA LYS A 25 17.35 -10.31 10.91
C LYS A 25 18.41 -9.38 11.49
N ILE A 26 18.72 -8.29 10.79
CA ILE A 26 19.72 -7.28 11.21
C ILE A 26 19.35 -6.69 12.58
N SER A 27 18.08 -6.38 12.81
CA SER A 27 17.63 -5.80 14.08
C SER A 27 17.83 -6.75 15.25
N LYS A 28 17.64 -8.06 15.03
CA LYS A 28 17.93 -9.08 16.06
C LYS A 28 19.43 -9.21 16.32
N GLU A 29 20.24 -9.32 15.26
CA GLU A 29 21.70 -9.46 15.36
C GLU A 29 22.35 -8.26 16.06
N LYS A 30 21.89 -7.06 15.71
CA LYS A 30 22.42 -5.79 16.26
C LYS A 30 21.74 -5.35 17.56
N LYS A 31 20.76 -6.11 18.09
CA LYS A 31 19.95 -5.76 19.27
C LYS A 31 19.24 -4.41 19.13
N ILE A 32 18.85 -4.04 17.90
CA ILE A 32 18.12 -2.81 17.57
C ILE A 32 16.61 -3.10 17.56
N LYS A 33 15.79 -2.22 18.11
CA LYS A 33 14.33 -2.35 18.06
C LYS A 33 13.82 -1.82 16.71
N PHE A 34 13.18 -2.68 15.92
CA PHE A 34 12.60 -2.33 14.62
C PHE A 34 11.08 -2.28 14.70
N TYR A 35 10.49 -1.12 14.37
CA TYR A 35 9.05 -0.90 14.38
C TYR A 35 8.54 -0.64 12.98
N VAL A 36 7.46 -1.31 12.59
CA VAL A 36 6.69 -0.98 11.39
C VAL A 36 5.58 -0.03 11.78
N MET A 37 5.50 1.09 11.10
CA MET A 37 4.50 2.14 11.34
C MET A 37 3.66 2.37 10.10
N TYR A 38 2.41 2.73 10.30
CA TYR A 38 1.50 3.12 9.24
C TYR A 38 0.84 4.45 9.58
N GLY A 39 0.63 5.27 8.55
CA GLY A 39 -0.03 6.54 8.67
C GLY A 39 -0.10 7.30 7.37
N ALA A 40 -0.77 8.43 7.42
CA ALA A 40 -0.94 9.36 6.33
C ALA A 40 -0.79 10.80 6.84
N THR A 41 -0.39 11.72 5.97
CA THR A 41 -0.27 13.15 6.30
C THR A 41 -1.58 13.70 6.85
N GLU A 42 -2.68 13.21 6.31
CA GLU A 42 -4.06 13.55 6.69
C GLU A 42 -4.44 13.12 8.12
N ALA A 43 -3.59 12.36 8.80
CA ALA A 43 -3.75 11.96 10.20
C ALA A 43 -2.45 12.17 11.00
N THR A 44 -1.76 13.30 10.75
CA THR A 44 -0.53 13.70 11.44
C THR A 44 0.53 12.60 11.47
N ALA A 45 0.65 11.93 10.34
CA ALA A 45 1.64 10.96 9.95
C ALA A 45 1.69 9.62 10.73
N ARG A 46 0.98 9.43 11.84
CA ARG A 46 0.99 8.13 12.55
C ARG A 46 -0.41 7.72 12.99
N MET A 47 -0.86 6.57 12.50
CA MET A 47 -2.16 5.97 12.86
C MET A 47 -1.98 4.65 13.60
N SER A 48 -0.93 3.89 13.29
CA SER A 48 -0.66 2.60 13.96
C SER A 48 0.83 2.26 13.96
N TYR A 49 1.19 1.30 14.79
CA TYR A 49 2.49 0.65 14.75
C TYR A 49 2.40 -0.83 15.14
N LEU A 50 3.36 -1.60 14.65
CA LEU A 50 3.62 -2.97 15.06
C LEU A 50 4.79 -2.99 16.03
N ASP A 51 4.56 -3.51 17.24
CA ASP A 51 5.63 -3.69 18.25
C ASP A 51 6.72 -4.63 17.72
N CYS A 52 7.98 -4.26 17.94
CA CYS A 52 9.14 -5.04 17.52
C CYS A 52 9.15 -6.47 18.07
N LYS A 53 8.54 -6.72 19.22
CA LYS A 53 8.42 -8.06 19.82
C LYS A 53 7.50 -8.98 19.00
N LEU A 54 6.53 -8.41 18.30
CA LEU A 54 5.52 -9.15 17.53
C LEU A 54 5.83 -9.24 16.03
N ILE A 55 6.90 -8.57 15.57
CA ILE A 55 7.16 -8.40 14.14
C ILE A 55 7.33 -9.72 13.38
N LYS A 56 7.84 -10.77 14.03
CA LYS A 56 7.95 -12.11 13.44
C LYS A 56 6.62 -12.81 13.34
N GLN A 57 5.82 -12.78 14.43
CA GLN A 57 4.51 -13.45 14.50
C GLN A 57 3.49 -12.74 13.60
N LYS A 58 3.57 -11.41 13.49
CA LYS A 58 2.68 -10.56 12.72
C LYS A 58 3.37 -9.97 11.48
N PHE A 59 4.15 -10.80 10.81
CA PHE A 59 4.93 -10.41 9.63
C PHE A 59 4.07 -9.71 8.56
N GLY A 60 4.48 -8.51 8.16
CA GLY A 60 3.77 -7.69 7.16
C GLY A 60 2.54 -6.94 7.68
N SER A 61 2.25 -7.01 8.98
CA SER A 61 1.21 -6.21 9.62
C SER A 61 1.65 -4.76 9.81
N ILE A 62 0.69 -3.84 9.74
CA ILE A 62 0.83 -2.44 10.16
C ILE A 62 0.55 -2.25 11.66
N GLY A 63 0.33 -3.33 12.41
CA GLY A 63 0.05 -3.31 13.84
C GLY A 63 -1.41 -3.01 14.19
N LYS A 64 -1.58 -2.38 15.35
CA LYS A 64 -2.86 -1.91 15.88
C LYS A 64 -2.88 -0.38 15.92
N PRO A 65 -4.07 0.25 15.92
CA PRO A 65 -4.15 1.71 16.00
C PRO A 65 -3.53 2.23 17.31
N LEU A 66 -3.08 3.49 17.29
CA LEU A 66 -2.64 4.21 18.48
C LEU A 66 -3.78 4.30 19.51
N LYS A 67 -3.44 4.55 20.78
CA LYS A 67 -4.38 4.51 21.91
C LYS A 67 -5.68 5.30 21.70
N GLU A 68 -5.62 6.45 21.03
CA GLU A 68 -6.77 7.32 20.77
C GLU A 68 -7.37 7.16 19.39
N GLY A 69 -6.81 6.24 18.57
CA GLY A 69 -7.28 5.95 17.24
C GLY A 69 -8.05 4.65 17.14
N LYS A 70 -8.89 4.54 16.12
CA LYS A 70 -9.63 3.31 15.81
C LYS A 70 -9.53 3.01 14.33
N PHE A 71 -9.39 1.73 13.98
CA PHE A 71 -9.49 1.25 12.61
C PHE A 71 -10.81 0.49 12.41
N TYR A 72 -11.41 0.74 11.27
CA TYR A 72 -12.54 -0.01 10.76
C TYR A 72 -12.23 -0.52 9.35
N ILE A 73 -12.85 -1.62 8.97
CA ILE A 73 -12.82 -2.11 7.59
C ILE A 73 -14.23 -1.99 7.03
N TYR A 74 -14.39 -1.27 5.92
CA TYR A 74 -15.68 -1.05 5.28
C TYR A 74 -15.76 -1.83 3.96
N ASN A 75 -16.96 -2.34 3.67
CA ASN A 75 -17.27 -2.91 2.36
C ASN A 75 -17.67 -1.81 1.35
N ASP A 76 -17.88 -2.21 0.09
CA ASP A 76 -18.26 -1.29 -0.99
C ASP A 76 -19.63 -0.59 -0.76
N LYS A 77 -20.44 -1.06 0.20
CA LYS A 77 -21.71 -0.44 0.63
C LYS A 77 -21.55 0.43 1.88
N ASN A 78 -20.32 0.83 2.22
CA ASN A 78 -19.97 1.61 3.41
C ASN A 78 -20.45 1.00 4.74
N LYS A 79 -20.51 -0.33 4.83
CA LYS A 79 -20.84 -1.03 6.08
C LYS A 79 -19.59 -1.67 6.68
N ILE A 80 -19.52 -1.66 8.03
CA ILE A 80 -18.39 -2.23 8.77
C ILE A 80 -18.34 -3.74 8.58
N ILE A 81 -17.18 -4.25 8.19
CA ILE A 81 -16.87 -5.68 8.13
C ILE A 81 -16.36 -6.13 9.49
N LYS A 82 -17.12 -6.97 10.20
CA LYS A 82 -16.74 -7.54 11.50
C LYS A 82 -15.93 -8.84 11.35
N LYS A 83 -16.14 -9.60 10.26
CA LYS A 83 -15.50 -10.89 9.99
C LYS A 83 -13.99 -10.72 9.77
N SER A 84 -13.19 -11.48 10.51
CA SER A 84 -11.71 -11.49 10.36
C SER A 84 -11.30 -11.98 8.97
N ASN A 85 -10.12 -11.57 8.53
CA ASN A 85 -9.51 -11.91 7.24
C ASN A 85 -10.32 -11.53 5.99
N THR A 86 -11.33 -10.66 6.15
CA THR A 86 -12.10 -10.11 5.04
C THR A 86 -11.51 -8.78 4.63
N VAL A 87 -11.30 -8.59 3.33
CA VAL A 87 -10.72 -7.36 2.76
C VAL A 87 -11.81 -6.32 2.57
N GLY A 88 -11.50 -5.08 2.91
CA GLY A 88 -12.30 -3.90 2.64
C GLY A 88 -11.47 -2.63 2.78
N GLU A 89 -12.08 -1.47 2.61
CA GLU A 89 -11.41 -0.18 2.77
C GLU A 89 -11.09 0.10 4.24
N LEU A 90 -9.83 0.47 4.51
CA LEU A 90 -9.39 0.87 5.84
C LEU A 90 -9.83 2.29 6.13
N ILE A 91 -10.62 2.45 7.18
CA ILE A 91 -11.04 3.75 7.71
C ILE A 91 -10.35 3.96 9.05
N TYR A 92 -9.78 5.15 9.22
CA TYR A 92 -9.22 5.57 10.50
C TYR A 92 -10.12 6.61 11.16
N GLU A 93 -10.32 6.49 12.45
CA GLU A 93 -11.01 7.48 13.28
C GLU A 93 -10.08 7.90 14.42
N GLY A 94 -9.87 9.22 14.58
CA GLY A 94 -8.97 9.75 15.60
C GLY A 94 -8.97 11.28 15.65
N ASN A 95 -8.57 11.84 16.81
CA ASN A 95 -8.49 13.29 17.00
C ASN A 95 -7.39 13.98 16.16
N ASN A 96 -6.47 13.19 15.63
CA ASN A 96 -5.37 13.65 14.77
C ASN A 96 -5.72 13.65 13.27
N VAL A 97 -6.96 13.37 12.90
CA VAL A 97 -7.42 13.50 11.51
C VAL A 97 -7.56 14.99 11.18
N MET A 98 -7.00 15.39 10.03
CA MET A 98 -7.13 16.76 9.53
C MET A 98 -8.59 17.16 9.34
N LEU A 99 -8.89 18.45 9.45
CA LEU A 99 -10.25 18.99 9.25
C LEU A 99 -10.70 18.90 7.79
N GLY A 100 -9.77 18.95 6.85
CA GLY A 100 -10.00 18.89 5.40
C GLY A 100 -8.85 19.52 4.61
N TYR A 101 -8.97 19.56 3.29
CA TYR A 101 -8.05 20.25 2.42
C TYR A 101 -8.48 21.70 2.20
N ALA A 102 -7.52 22.64 2.31
CA ALA A 102 -7.71 24.04 1.96
C ALA A 102 -7.00 24.32 0.62
N LYS A 103 -7.75 24.67 -0.41
CA LYS A 103 -7.25 25.09 -1.73
C LYS A 103 -7.21 26.60 -1.90
N LYS A 104 -7.99 27.33 -1.10
CA LYS A 104 -8.10 28.78 -1.07
C LYS A 104 -8.37 29.26 0.36
N ILE A 105 -8.15 30.55 0.63
CA ILE A 105 -8.18 31.10 1.98
C ILE A 105 -9.53 30.95 2.70
N GLU A 106 -10.63 30.96 1.93
CA GLU A 106 -11.97 30.77 2.48
C GLU A 106 -12.17 29.36 3.05
N ASP A 107 -11.40 28.37 2.56
CA ASP A 107 -11.49 26.99 3.04
C ASP A 107 -11.01 26.87 4.50
N LEU A 108 -10.17 27.78 4.98
CA LEU A 108 -9.70 27.81 6.36
C LEU A 108 -10.81 28.14 7.38
N LYS A 109 -11.91 28.70 6.91
CA LYS A 109 -13.09 29.02 7.74
C LYS A 109 -14.11 27.87 7.80
N LYS A 110 -13.88 26.80 7.03
CA LYS A 110 -14.78 25.65 6.99
C LYS A 110 -14.65 24.82 8.26
N VAL A 111 -15.79 24.26 8.70
CA VAL A 111 -15.84 23.31 9.82
C VAL A 111 -15.18 21.97 9.45
N ASP A 112 -14.96 21.12 10.46
CA ASP A 112 -14.42 19.77 10.30
C ASP A 112 -15.24 18.95 9.29
N PHE A 113 -14.76 18.89 8.05
CA PHE A 113 -15.37 18.15 6.96
C PHE A 113 -15.23 16.64 7.17
N ASN A 114 -14.12 16.21 7.73
CA ASN A 114 -13.79 14.80 7.91
C ASN A 114 -14.45 14.17 9.14
N LYS A 115 -14.97 15.00 10.08
CA LYS A 115 -15.62 14.52 11.32
C LYS A 115 -14.79 13.46 12.04
N LYS A 116 -13.46 13.70 12.14
CA LYS A 116 -12.47 12.79 12.73
C LYS A 116 -12.31 11.44 12.03
N LYS A 117 -12.87 11.26 10.83
CA LYS A 117 -12.75 10.02 10.04
C LYS A 117 -11.97 10.26 8.77
N LEU A 118 -10.99 9.39 8.51
CA LEU A 118 -10.20 9.38 7.30
C LEU A 118 -10.49 8.11 6.50
N PHE A 119 -11.02 8.28 5.30
CA PHE A 119 -11.08 7.24 4.29
C PHE A 119 -9.71 7.17 3.63
N THR A 120 -8.94 6.15 3.98
CA THR A 120 -7.51 6.11 3.60
C THR A 120 -7.28 5.77 2.13
N GLY A 121 -8.28 5.22 1.46
CA GLY A 121 -8.14 4.64 0.12
C GLY A 121 -7.30 3.35 0.09
N ASP A 122 -6.76 2.92 1.23
CA ASP A 122 -6.05 1.65 1.33
C ASP A 122 -7.04 0.51 1.61
N LEU A 123 -6.82 -0.64 0.98
CA LEU A 123 -7.53 -1.87 1.30
C LEU A 123 -6.73 -2.65 2.34
N ALA A 124 -7.44 -3.16 3.34
CA ALA A 124 -6.85 -3.92 4.42
C ALA A 124 -7.73 -5.08 4.87
N LYS A 125 -7.13 -5.99 5.61
CA LYS A 125 -7.82 -7.01 6.38
C LYS A 125 -7.35 -7.00 7.82
N ARG A 126 -8.18 -7.47 8.74
CA ARG A 126 -7.86 -7.64 10.17
C ARG A 126 -7.80 -9.13 10.50
N ASP A 127 -6.77 -9.59 11.18
CA ASP A 127 -6.72 -10.97 11.69
C ASP A 127 -7.58 -11.17 12.95
N GLY A 128 -7.62 -12.41 13.46
CA GLY A 128 -8.38 -12.77 14.67
C GLY A 128 -7.89 -12.08 15.94
N ASP A 129 -6.61 -11.69 15.98
CA ASP A 129 -5.98 -11.02 17.12
C ASP A 129 -6.07 -9.48 17.03
N GLY A 130 -6.73 -8.96 16.00
CA GLY A 130 -6.96 -7.53 15.80
C GLY A 130 -5.80 -6.77 15.15
N PHE A 131 -4.86 -7.46 14.47
CA PHE A 131 -3.80 -6.83 13.70
C PHE A 131 -4.25 -6.59 12.26
N TYR A 132 -3.83 -5.46 11.69
CA TYR A 132 -4.23 -5.03 10.36
C TYR A 132 -3.11 -5.24 9.34
N TYR A 133 -3.50 -5.57 8.10
CA TYR A 133 -2.58 -5.85 6.99
C TYR A 133 -3.07 -5.12 5.75
N ILE A 134 -2.25 -4.24 5.20
CA ILE A 134 -2.56 -3.56 3.92
C ILE A 134 -2.44 -4.58 2.79
N THR A 135 -3.49 -4.69 2.00
CA THR A 135 -3.57 -5.58 0.82
C THR A 135 -3.38 -4.83 -0.50
N GLY A 136 -3.57 -3.51 -0.52
CA GLY A 136 -3.36 -2.67 -1.69
C GLY A 136 -4.11 -1.34 -1.56
N ARG A 137 -4.28 -0.63 -2.69
CA ARG A 137 -5.05 0.61 -2.75
C ARG A 137 -6.34 0.43 -3.54
N LYS A 138 -7.41 1.09 -3.12
CA LYS A 138 -8.74 0.98 -3.73
C LYS A 138 -8.74 1.34 -5.22
N ASN A 139 -8.02 2.39 -5.58
CA ASN A 139 -7.86 2.86 -6.96
C ASN A 139 -6.78 2.11 -7.77
N ARG A 140 -6.13 1.11 -7.18
CA ARG A 140 -5.09 0.29 -7.81
C ARG A 140 -5.57 -1.13 -8.12
N TYR A 141 -6.88 -1.30 -8.32
CA TYR A 141 -7.48 -2.56 -8.76
C TYR A 141 -8.23 -2.38 -10.06
N LEU A 142 -8.09 -3.36 -10.94
CA LEU A 142 -8.90 -3.51 -12.14
C LEU A 142 -9.74 -4.79 -12.01
N LYS A 143 -10.91 -4.79 -12.59
CA LYS A 143 -11.69 -6.00 -12.83
C LYS A 143 -11.39 -6.52 -14.23
N MET A 144 -10.88 -7.74 -14.33
CA MET A 144 -10.60 -8.42 -15.58
C MET A 144 -11.50 -9.66 -15.62
N PHE A 145 -12.58 -9.64 -16.41
CA PHE A 145 -13.58 -10.73 -16.49
C PHE A 145 -14.11 -11.17 -15.11
N GLY A 146 -14.40 -10.22 -14.25
CA GLY A 146 -14.88 -10.49 -12.89
C GLY A 146 -13.78 -10.83 -11.87
N ILE A 147 -12.54 -11.04 -12.31
CA ILE A 147 -11.38 -11.25 -11.42
C ILE A 147 -10.79 -9.90 -11.05
N ARG A 148 -10.57 -9.68 -9.77
CA ARG A 148 -9.94 -8.44 -9.26
C ARG A 148 -8.42 -8.58 -9.31
N ILE A 149 -7.76 -7.73 -10.12
CA ILE A 149 -6.30 -7.68 -10.27
C ILE A 149 -5.76 -6.45 -9.54
N ASN A 150 -4.78 -6.67 -8.67
CA ASN A 150 -4.05 -5.63 -7.96
C ASN A 150 -2.86 -5.16 -8.80
N LEU A 151 -2.87 -3.92 -9.25
CA LEU A 151 -1.80 -3.36 -10.08
C LEU A 151 -0.45 -3.31 -9.35
N ASP A 152 -0.45 -3.06 -8.04
CA ASP A 152 0.79 -3.05 -7.24
C ASP A 152 1.40 -4.45 -7.15
N GLU A 153 0.57 -5.50 -7.09
CA GLU A 153 1.05 -6.89 -7.12
C GLU A 153 1.61 -7.26 -8.49
N VAL A 154 0.99 -6.78 -9.58
CA VAL A 154 1.51 -6.97 -10.94
C VAL A 154 2.88 -6.31 -11.09
N GLU A 155 3.05 -5.08 -10.61
CA GLU A 155 4.35 -4.39 -10.60
C GLU A 155 5.40 -5.15 -9.79
N GLN A 156 5.05 -5.65 -8.61
CA GLN A 156 5.96 -6.46 -7.80
C GLN A 156 6.34 -7.78 -8.50
N LEU A 157 5.38 -8.40 -9.18
CA LEU A 157 5.61 -9.61 -9.95
C LEU A 157 6.58 -9.39 -11.11
N ILE A 158 6.44 -8.27 -11.83
CA ILE A 158 7.38 -7.88 -12.90
C ILE A 158 8.75 -7.54 -12.32
N LYS A 159 8.78 -6.80 -11.21
CA LYS A 159 9.99 -6.39 -10.51
C LYS A 159 10.81 -7.57 -9.98
N SER A 160 10.18 -8.67 -9.59
CA SER A 160 10.88 -9.90 -9.16
C SER A 160 11.75 -10.50 -10.25
N HIS A 161 11.53 -10.11 -11.53
CA HIS A 161 12.34 -10.49 -12.69
C HIS A 161 13.34 -9.40 -13.10
N GLY A 162 13.64 -8.46 -12.20
CA GLY A 162 14.60 -7.38 -12.45
C GLY A 162 14.11 -6.31 -13.43
N ILE A 163 12.80 -6.22 -13.69
CA ILE A 163 12.23 -5.27 -14.64
C ILE A 163 11.46 -4.20 -13.87
N ASP A 164 11.84 -2.93 -14.06
CA ASP A 164 11.10 -1.79 -13.53
C ASP A 164 9.87 -1.53 -14.41
N SER A 165 8.72 -1.33 -13.76
CA SER A 165 7.46 -1.15 -14.47
C SER A 165 6.49 -0.27 -13.68
N ALA A 166 5.56 0.35 -14.40
CA ALA A 166 4.36 0.98 -13.84
C ALA A 166 3.13 0.35 -14.50
N CYS A 167 2.08 0.13 -13.72
CA CYS A 167 0.83 -0.42 -14.20
C CYS A 167 -0.30 0.59 -14.06
N SER A 168 -1.14 0.70 -15.06
CA SER A 168 -2.38 1.46 -15.00
C SER A 168 -3.45 0.80 -15.87
N GLY A 169 -4.56 1.45 -16.09
CA GLY A 169 -5.62 0.97 -16.97
C GLY A 169 -7.00 1.13 -16.35
N LYS A 170 -7.95 0.45 -16.93
CA LYS A 170 -9.35 0.35 -16.48
C LYS A 170 -9.81 -1.09 -16.55
N ASP A 171 -11.02 -1.36 -16.11
CA ASP A 171 -11.58 -2.72 -16.20
C ASP A 171 -11.46 -3.25 -17.63
N ASP A 172 -11.01 -4.51 -17.74
CA ASP A 172 -10.72 -5.22 -18.97
C ASP A 172 -9.67 -4.57 -19.91
N ASP A 173 -8.83 -3.64 -19.40
CA ASP A 173 -7.73 -3.02 -20.15
C ASP A 173 -6.55 -2.74 -19.21
N LEU A 174 -5.64 -3.70 -19.10
CA LEU A 174 -4.41 -3.59 -18.28
C LEU A 174 -3.27 -3.01 -19.11
N LYS A 175 -2.73 -1.88 -18.68
CA LYS A 175 -1.59 -1.18 -19.31
C LYS A 175 -0.35 -1.32 -18.47
N ILE A 176 0.72 -1.80 -19.07
CA ILE A 176 2.05 -1.94 -18.45
C ILE A 176 3.01 -0.99 -19.16
N PHE A 177 3.73 -0.20 -18.38
CA PHE A 177 4.76 0.72 -18.85
C PHE A 177 6.13 0.19 -18.43
N ILE A 178 7.04 0.06 -19.38
CA ILE A 178 8.43 -0.42 -19.14
C ILE A 178 9.42 0.41 -19.96
N THR A 179 10.67 0.44 -19.54
CA THR A 179 11.74 1.18 -20.26
C THR A 179 12.53 0.30 -21.23
N ASN A 180 12.47 -1.02 -21.10
CA ASN A 180 13.24 -1.95 -21.93
C ASN A 180 12.34 -2.70 -22.93
N SER A 181 12.42 -2.33 -24.20
CA SER A 181 11.63 -2.91 -25.30
C SER A 181 11.86 -4.41 -25.51
N HIS A 182 13.09 -4.91 -25.28
CA HIS A 182 13.43 -6.33 -25.44
C HIS A 182 12.66 -7.23 -24.45
N LYS A 183 12.17 -6.68 -23.36
CA LYS A 183 11.39 -7.42 -22.35
C LYS A 183 9.90 -7.55 -22.67
N ARG A 184 9.40 -6.86 -23.71
CA ARG A 184 7.98 -6.82 -24.09
C ARG A 184 7.37 -8.22 -24.26
N ASN A 185 7.99 -9.05 -25.08
CA ASN A 185 7.48 -10.40 -25.35
C ASN A 185 7.51 -11.32 -24.12
N PHE A 186 8.57 -11.21 -23.33
CA PHE A 186 8.68 -11.94 -22.07
C PHE A 186 7.54 -11.57 -21.13
N ILE A 187 7.34 -10.28 -20.87
CA ILE A 187 6.29 -9.80 -19.94
C ILE A 187 4.90 -10.20 -20.44
N THR A 188 4.63 -10.07 -21.74
CA THR A 188 3.35 -10.49 -22.31
C THR A 188 3.06 -11.96 -22.00
N LYS A 189 3.99 -12.87 -22.35
CA LYS A 189 3.82 -14.31 -22.09
C LYS A 189 3.73 -14.62 -20.60
N PHE A 190 4.54 -13.96 -19.80
CA PHE A 190 4.61 -14.16 -18.36
C PHE A 190 3.29 -13.74 -17.68
N LEU A 191 2.78 -12.54 -17.96
CA LEU A 191 1.56 -12.04 -17.35
C LEU A 191 0.29 -12.77 -17.83
N THR A 192 0.18 -13.06 -19.13
CA THR A 192 -0.97 -13.83 -19.64
C THR A 192 -1.08 -15.20 -18.97
N LYS A 193 0.06 -15.87 -18.73
CA LYS A 193 0.10 -17.14 -18.00
C LYS A 193 -0.25 -17.01 -16.52
N ASN A 194 0.37 -16.04 -15.81
CA ASN A 194 0.21 -15.90 -14.36
C ASN A 194 -1.14 -15.31 -13.96
N LEU A 195 -1.64 -14.33 -14.72
CA LEU A 195 -2.92 -13.68 -14.45
C LEU A 195 -4.10 -14.42 -15.13
N ARG A 196 -3.82 -15.39 -15.99
CA ARG A 196 -4.82 -16.13 -16.79
C ARG A 196 -5.74 -15.22 -17.62
N ILE A 197 -5.16 -14.15 -18.17
CA ILE A 197 -5.88 -13.17 -19.01
C ILE A 197 -5.50 -13.34 -20.47
N ASN A 198 -6.42 -12.97 -21.37
CA ASN A 198 -6.11 -12.97 -22.80
C ASN A 198 -5.19 -11.78 -23.13
N LYS A 199 -4.27 -12.00 -24.09
CA LYS A 199 -3.32 -10.99 -24.57
C LYS A 199 -4.02 -9.70 -25.08
N SER A 200 -5.22 -9.79 -25.62
CA SER A 200 -5.98 -8.65 -26.14
C SER A 200 -6.32 -7.59 -25.08
N TYR A 201 -6.32 -7.97 -23.80
CA TYR A 201 -6.60 -7.08 -22.66
C TYR A 201 -5.35 -6.58 -21.95
N LEU A 202 -4.17 -6.88 -22.53
CA LEU A 202 -2.88 -6.47 -22.00
C LEU A 202 -2.14 -5.64 -23.04
N SER A 203 -1.87 -4.40 -22.76
CA SER A 203 -1.02 -3.54 -23.56
C SER A 203 0.30 -3.24 -22.84
N ILE A 204 1.42 -3.39 -23.57
CA ILE A 204 2.75 -3.04 -23.05
C ILE A 204 3.27 -1.84 -23.82
N ASN A 205 3.49 -0.76 -23.11
CA ASN A 205 3.92 0.53 -23.60
C ASN A 205 5.39 0.75 -23.24
N ILE A 206 6.18 1.13 -24.22
CA ILE A 206 7.59 1.46 -24.00
C ILE A 206 7.68 2.96 -23.74
N VAL A 207 8.27 3.32 -22.60
CA VAL A 207 8.49 4.71 -22.18
C VAL A 207 9.97 4.96 -21.97
N GLN A 208 10.42 6.20 -22.13
CA GLN A 208 11.80 6.56 -21.89
C GLN A 208 12.15 6.46 -20.39
N LYS A 209 11.21 6.85 -19.53
CA LYS A 209 11.38 6.89 -18.08
C LYS A 209 10.03 6.66 -17.38
N ILE A 210 10.05 5.93 -16.27
CA ILE A 210 8.91 5.85 -15.36
C ILE A 210 8.99 7.05 -14.41
N PRO A 211 7.98 7.96 -14.41
CA PRO A 211 7.99 9.14 -13.55
C PRO A 211 7.98 8.75 -12.07
N ARG A 212 8.83 9.39 -11.27
CA ARG A 212 8.91 9.17 -9.83
C ARG A 212 9.04 10.49 -9.08
N SER A 213 8.46 10.53 -7.87
CA SER A 213 8.69 11.62 -6.92
C SER A 213 10.13 11.60 -6.39
N GLN A 214 10.52 12.64 -5.66
CA GLN A 214 11.83 12.70 -5.00
C GLN A 214 12.08 11.54 -4.04
N ASP A 215 11.03 11.01 -3.41
CA ASP A 215 11.08 9.84 -2.52
C ASP A 215 11.00 8.50 -3.27
N GLY A 216 11.10 8.52 -4.61
CA GLY A 216 11.15 7.32 -5.44
C GLY A 216 9.80 6.64 -5.70
N LYS A 217 8.67 7.23 -5.29
CA LYS A 217 7.32 6.69 -5.56
C LYS A 217 6.93 6.96 -7.02
N ILE A 218 6.32 5.96 -7.67
CA ILE A 218 5.80 6.13 -9.03
C ILE A 218 4.69 7.19 -9.02
N LEU A 219 4.79 8.15 -9.92
CA LEU A 219 3.77 9.15 -10.16
C LEU A 219 2.85 8.60 -11.26
N TYR A 220 1.66 8.16 -10.87
CA TYR A 220 0.62 7.75 -11.80
C TYR A 220 -0.13 9.01 -12.24
N SER A 221 -0.14 9.30 -13.53
CA SER A 221 -1.06 10.27 -14.13
C SER A 221 -2.39 9.57 -14.39
N ASP A 222 -3.48 10.24 -14.08
CA ASP A 222 -4.84 9.83 -14.45
C ASP A 222 -5.02 9.78 -15.96
#